data_c6de89fab4b62f7a21c97bbe19775d99
#
_entry.id   c6de89fab4b62f7a21c97bbe19775d99
#
_cell.length_a   1.000
_cell.length_b   1.000
_cell.length_c   1.000
_cell.angle_alpha   90.00
_cell.angle_beta   90.00
_cell.angle_gamma   90.00
#
_symmetry.space_group_name_H-M   'P 1'
#
loop_
_entity.id
_entity.type
_entity.pdbx_description
1 polymer ?
#
loop_
_entity_poly.entity_id
_entity_poly.type
_entity_poly.pdbx_seq_one_letter_code
_entity_poly.pdbx_strand_id
1 'polypeptide(L)'
;MVNGLASDLATAFRTILRRPGFSALVMLTLAIGIGAATAIFSVVDGVLLSRLPYPESDRLIRVRTHHKGRINNTNSGANFVDYREQIGSIESVAIYQYRRWHLGEVTEPRFVLGAVTSHEFFEVLGVAPTLGRSFTAEDERPDADVVVISHSFWQGHFGGVPDVVGRAVLLDARPYTVVGVMPAGFGFPHREVEVWRPLWLDTTVPHFRGDHNLFVVARLADGAS
;
A
#
# COMPACT_ATOMS: atom_id res chain seq x y z
N MET A 1 44.67 -19.22 -31.08
CA MET A 1 43.71 -18.11 -30.98
C MET A 1 43.84 -17.27 -29.70
N VAL A 2 44.36 -17.79 -28.62
CA VAL A 2 44.44 -17.07 -27.32
C VAL A 2 45.54 -16.00 -27.27
N ASN A 3 46.64 -16.18 -28.05
CA ASN A 3 47.79 -15.25 -28.06
C ASN A 3 47.50 -13.91 -28.75
N GLY A 4 46.52 -13.82 -29.64
CA GLY A 4 46.11 -12.56 -30.30
C GLY A 4 45.37 -11.63 -29.35
N LEU A 5 44.45 -12.15 -28.55
CA LEU A 5 43.67 -11.34 -27.59
C LEU A 5 44.55 -10.64 -26.52
N ALA A 6 45.59 -11.33 -26.02
CA ALA A 6 46.51 -10.76 -25.03
C ALA A 6 47.37 -9.62 -25.65
N SER A 7 47.80 -9.75 -26.90
CA SER A 7 48.54 -8.72 -27.61
C SER A 7 47.67 -7.49 -27.95
N ASP A 8 46.42 -7.73 -28.32
CA ASP A 8 45.44 -6.67 -28.63
C ASP A 8 45.04 -5.87 -27.40
N LEU A 9 44.83 -6.55 -26.26
CA LEU A 9 44.61 -5.90 -24.98
C LEU A 9 45.79 -5.05 -24.52
N ALA A 10 47.04 -5.57 -24.66
CA ALA A 10 48.23 -4.83 -24.31
C ALA A 10 48.42 -3.57 -25.19
N THR A 11 48.08 -3.68 -26.48
CA THR A 11 48.14 -2.56 -27.42
C THR A 11 47.06 -1.52 -27.12
N ALA A 12 45.84 -1.95 -26.82
CA ALA A 12 44.74 -1.06 -26.42
C ALA A 12 45.11 -0.30 -25.12
N PHE A 13 45.63 -0.99 -24.13
CA PHE A 13 46.06 -0.37 -22.87
C PHE A 13 47.19 0.67 -23.06
N ARG A 14 48.15 0.36 -23.90
CA ARG A 14 49.22 1.30 -24.24
C ARG A 14 48.70 2.54 -24.99
N THR A 15 47.71 2.39 -25.83
CA THR A 15 47.06 3.49 -26.57
C THR A 15 46.28 4.41 -25.61
N ILE A 16 45.58 3.86 -24.65
CA ILE A 16 44.88 4.60 -23.59
C ILE A 16 45.84 5.47 -22.78
N LEU A 17 47.00 4.92 -22.42
CA LEU A 17 48.03 5.63 -21.64
C LEU A 17 48.77 6.72 -22.45
N ARG A 18 48.86 6.57 -23.78
CA ARG A 18 49.53 7.54 -24.65
C ARG A 18 48.74 8.82 -24.95
N ARG A 19 47.40 8.79 -24.76
CA ARG A 19 46.53 9.96 -25.00
C ARG A 19 45.57 10.16 -23.82
N PRO A 20 46.09 10.55 -22.63
CA PRO A 20 45.33 10.54 -21.39
C PRO A 20 44.09 11.46 -21.42
N GLY A 21 44.16 12.61 -22.10
CA GLY A 21 43.02 13.53 -22.21
C GLY A 21 41.85 12.97 -23.02
N PHE A 22 42.15 12.30 -24.15
CA PHE A 22 41.13 11.66 -24.96
C PHE A 22 40.52 10.46 -24.23
N SER A 23 41.33 9.64 -23.61
CA SER A 23 40.89 8.48 -22.83
C SER A 23 40.03 8.88 -21.63
N ALA A 24 40.40 9.96 -20.95
CA ALA A 24 39.62 10.52 -19.86
C ALA A 24 38.22 11.01 -20.33
N LEU A 25 38.18 11.70 -21.47
CA LEU A 25 36.91 12.17 -22.03
C LEU A 25 35.98 11.01 -22.41
N VAL A 26 36.53 9.96 -23.09
CA VAL A 26 35.75 8.77 -23.45
C VAL A 26 35.26 8.04 -22.21
N MET A 27 36.10 7.83 -21.19
CA MET A 27 35.69 7.20 -19.93
C MET A 27 34.62 8.02 -19.19
N LEU A 28 34.74 9.34 -19.16
CA LEU A 28 33.76 10.22 -18.55
C LEU A 28 32.41 10.14 -19.28
N THR A 29 32.43 10.16 -20.61
CA THR A 29 31.19 10.03 -21.39
C THR A 29 30.51 8.70 -21.18
N LEU A 30 31.27 7.60 -21.17
CA LEU A 30 30.74 6.27 -20.87
C LEU A 30 30.23 6.16 -19.43
N ALA A 31 30.94 6.71 -18.46
CA ALA A 31 30.54 6.70 -17.06
C ALA A 31 29.22 7.46 -16.82
N ILE A 32 29.06 8.63 -17.48
CA ILE A 32 27.82 9.39 -17.42
C ILE A 32 26.67 8.61 -18.09
N GLY A 33 26.91 8.05 -19.28
CA GLY A 33 25.90 7.29 -20.02
C GLY A 33 25.42 6.03 -19.24
N ILE A 34 26.36 5.24 -18.76
CA ILE A 34 26.07 4.03 -17.98
C ILE A 34 25.42 4.42 -16.62
N GLY A 35 25.97 5.43 -15.95
CA GLY A 35 25.45 5.90 -14.67
C GLY A 35 24.00 6.41 -14.77
N ALA A 36 23.70 7.21 -15.79
CA ALA A 36 22.34 7.69 -16.04
C ALA A 36 21.38 6.53 -16.39
N ALA A 37 21.78 5.61 -17.25
CA ALA A 37 20.97 4.44 -17.60
C ALA A 37 20.69 3.55 -16.38
N THR A 38 21.72 3.29 -15.56
CA THR A 38 21.59 2.50 -14.33
C THR A 38 20.68 3.18 -13.32
N ALA A 39 20.82 4.49 -13.13
CA ALA A 39 19.98 5.25 -12.22
C ALA A 39 18.50 5.20 -12.65
N ILE A 40 18.20 5.42 -13.93
CA ILE A 40 16.85 5.33 -14.47
C ILE A 40 16.30 3.90 -14.29
N PHE A 41 17.09 2.88 -14.64
CA PHE A 41 16.66 1.49 -14.48
C PHE A 41 16.39 1.13 -13.01
N SER A 42 17.23 1.58 -12.09
CA SER A 42 17.03 1.34 -10.65
C SER A 42 15.74 1.98 -10.14
N VAL A 43 15.39 3.18 -10.62
CA VAL A 43 14.12 3.83 -10.28
C VAL A 43 12.93 3.05 -10.87
N VAL A 44 13.03 2.65 -12.14
CA VAL A 44 11.98 1.87 -12.81
C VAL A 44 11.78 0.53 -12.12
N ASP A 45 12.87 -0.19 -11.80
CA ASP A 45 12.82 -1.47 -11.09
C ASP A 45 12.20 -1.31 -9.70
N GLY A 46 12.68 -0.34 -8.91
CA GLY A 46 12.20 -0.10 -7.55
C GLY A 46 10.76 0.40 -7.44
N VAL A 47 10.22 1.06 -8.48
CA VAL A 47 8.88 1.67 -8.44
C VAL A 47 7.86 0.88 -9.27
N LEU A 48 8.25 0.37 -10.44
CA LEU A 48 7.31 -0.25 -11.38
C LEU A 48 7.39 -1.77 -11.42
N LEU A 49 8.58 -2.36 -11.17
CA LEU A 49 8.79 -3.80 -11.27
C LEU A 49 8.86 -4.50 -9.92
N SER A 50 9.09 -3.76 -8.83
CA SER A 50 9.05 -4.34 -7.49
C SER A 50 7.65 -4.82 -7.15
N ARG A 51 7.55 -6.09 -6.76
CA ARG A 51 6.29 -6.65 -6.26
C ARG A 51 5.86 -5.89 -5.01
N LEU A 52 4.56 -5.73 -4.84
CA LEU A 52 4.02 -5.20 -3.60
C LEU A 52 4.50 -6.07 -2.42
N PRO A 53 4.81 -5.47 -1.26
CA PRO A 53 5.34 -6.20 -0.09
C PRO A 53 4.23 -6.96 0.65
N TYR A 54 3.36 -7.63 -0.10
CA TYR A 54 2.24 -8.42 0.42
C TYR A 54 2.36 -9.87 -0.05
N PRO A 55 1.94 -10.86 0.77
CA PRO A 55 1.89 -12.25 0.36
C PRO A 55 1.07 -12.42 -0.92
N GLU A 56 1.61 -13.19 -1.88
CA GLU A 56 0.94 -13.48 -3.16
C GLU A 56 0.38 -12.22 -3.85
N SER A 57 1.19 -11.17 -3.90
CA SER A 57 0.77 -9.86 -4.41
C SER A 57 0.34 -9.86 -5.88
N ASP A 58 0.72 -10.86 -6.64
CA ASP A 58 0.29 -11.13 -8.02
C ASP A 58 -1.20 -11.52 -8.12
N ARG A 59 -1.78 -12.03 -7.03
CA ARG A 59 -3.22 -12.31 -6.92
C ARG A 59 -4.04 -11.12 -6.41
N LEU A 60 -3.37 -10.06 -5.93
CA LEU A 60 -4.07 -8.87 -5.46
C LEU A 60 -4.45 -7.97 -6.64
N ILE A 61 -5.73 -7.70 -6.77
CA ILE A 61 -6.27 -6.83 -7.82
C ILE A 61 -7.03 -5.66 -7.22
N ARG A 62 -7.06 -4.56 -7.95
CA ARG A 62 -7.94 -3.44 -7.68
C ARG A 62 -9.12 -3.47 -8.63
N VAL A 63 -10.32 -3.58 -8.09
CA VAL A 63 -11.54 -3.64 -8.88
C VAL A 63 -11.96 -2.21 -9.26
N ARG A 64 -12.20 -2.00 -10.56
CA ARG A 64 -12.65 -0.74 -11.12
C ARG A 64 -13.98 -0.94 -11.84
N THR A 65 -14.85 0.05 -11.78
CA THR A 65 -16.09 0.02 -12.54
C THR A 65 -15.92 0.71 -13.90
N HIS A 66 -16.53 0.13 -14.92
CA HIS A 66 -16.62 0.74 -16.24
C HIS A 66 -18.07 1.19 -16.47
N HIS A 67 -18.30 2.50 -16.59
CA HIS A 67 -19.63 3.04 -16.86
C HIS A 67 -19.58 4.08 -17.97
N LYS A 68 -20.41 3.92 -19.00
CA LYS A 68 -20.55 4.84 -20.15
C LYS A 68 -19.20 5.22 -20.79
N GLY A 69 -18.32 4.26 -21.01
CA GLY A 69 -17.01 4.47 -21.63
C GLY A 69 -15.95 5.10 -20.72
N ARG A 70 -16.24 5.29 -19.42
CA ARG A 70 -15.30 5.81 -18.42
C ARG A 70 -14.94 4.74 -17.39
N ILE A 71 -13.65 4.65 -17.07
CA ILE A 71 -13.17 3.81 -15.98
C ILE A 71 -13.23 4.63 -14.69
N ASN A 72 -14.02 4.20 -13.73
CA ASN A 72 -14.05 4.76 -12.39
C ASN A 72 -13.19 3.92 -11.46
N ASN A 73 -12.36 4.59 -10.69
CA ASN A 73 -11.51 3.94 -9.69
C ASN A 73 -12.27 3.59 -8.40
N THR A 74 -13.50 4.06 -8.27
CA THR A 74 -14.35 3.90 -7.09
C THR A 74 -15.60 3.13 -7.41
N ASN A 75 -16.14 2.47 -6.40
CA ASN A 75 -17.31 1.60 -6.44
C ASN A 75 -18.35 2.08 -5.43
N SER A 76 -19.61 1.64 -5.59
CA SER A 76 -20.64 1.80 -4.57
C SER A 76 -20.60 0.65 -3.56
N GLY A 77 -21.22 0.87 -2.39
CA GLY A 77 -21.39 -0.19 -1.41
C GLY A 77 -22.17 -1.38 -1.98
N ALA A 78 -23.14 -1.13 -2.84
CA ALA A 78 -23.90 -2.19 -3.49
C ALA A 78 -23.06 -3.06 -4.44
N ASN A 79 -22.15 -2.43 -5.21
CA ASN A 79 -21.22 -3.20 -6.04
C ASN A 79 -20.35 -4.14 -5.20
N PHE A 80 -19.91 -3.68 -4.03
CA PHE A 80 -19.12 -4.52 -3.12
C PHE A 80 -19.92 -5.74 -2.63
N VAL A 81 -21.19 -5.55 -2.26
CA VAL A 81 -22.06 -6.68 -1.88
C VAL A 81 -22.20 -7.66 -3.04
N ASP A 82 -22.47 -7.14 -4.25
CA ASP A 82 -22.57 -7.97 -5.46
C ASP A 82 -21.27 -8.74 -5.74
N TYR A 83 -20.08 -8.14 -5.54
CA TYR A 83 -18.78 -8.82 -5.71
C TYR A 83 -18.56 -9.93 -4.67
N ARG A 84 -18.94 -9.68 -3.42
CA ARG A 84 -18.82 -10.67 -2.33
C ARG A 84 -19.66 -11.92 -2.60
N GLU A 85 -20.83 -11.77 -3.22
CA GLU A 85 -21.80 -12.85 -3.39
C GLU A 85 -21.71 -13.59 -4.74
N GLN A 86 -21.24 -12.92 -5.80
CA GLN A 86 -21.49 -13.40 -7.16
C GLN A 86 -20.25 -13.76 -7.98
N ILE A 87 -19.02 -13.45 -7.54
CA ILE A 87 -17.83 -13.65 -8.37
C ILE A 87 -17.01 -14.84 -7.89
N GLY A 88 -17.20 -16.00 -8.53
CA GLY A 88 -16.48 -17.24 -8.20
C GLY A 88 -14.97 -17.23 -8.50
N SER A 89 -14.46 -16.23 -9.23
CA SER A 89 -13.02 -16.03 -9.46
C SER A 89 -12.34 -15.18 -8.37
N ILE A 90 -13.09 -14.65 -7.42
CA ILE A 90 -12.59 -13.89 -6.27
C ILE A 90 -12.61 -14.79 -5.04
N GLU A 91 -11.46 -14.93 -4.38
CA GLU A 91 -11.33 -15.64 -3.11
C GLU A 91 -11.83 -14.79 -1.95
N SER A 92 -11.41 -13.53 -1.92
CA SER A 92 -11.82 -12.58 -0.89
C SER A 92 -11.82 -11.15 -1.46
N VAL A 93 -12.71 -10.30 -0.94
CA VAL A 93 -12.87 -8.92 -1.38
C VAL A 93 -13.05 -7.99 -0.19
N ALA A 94 -12.42 -6.82 -0.27
CA ALA A 94 -12.56 -5.78 0.75
C ALA A 94 -12.73 -4.41 0.12
N ILE A 95 -13.34 -3.51 0.87
CA ILE A 95 -13.47 -2.11 0.50
C ILE A 95 -12.78 -1.21 1.50
N TYR A 96 -12.38 -0.05 1.02
CA TYR A 96 -11.81 0.99 1.85
C TYR A 96 -12.13 2.38 1.29
N GLN A 97 -12.07 3.37 2.20
CA GLN A 97 -12.16 4.77 1.86
C GLN A 97 -11.17 5.56 2.70
N TYR A 98 -10.45 6.50 2.09
CA TYR A 98 -9.57 7.40 2.82
C TYR A 98 -10.36 8.32 3.73
N ARG A 99 -9.82 8.55 4.92
CA ARG A 99 -10.33 9.49 5.90
C ARG A 99 -9.17 10.27 6.53
N ARG A 100 -9.49 11.44 7.03
CA ARG A 100 -8.57 12.24 7.83
C ARG A 100 -9.30 12.61 9.10
N TRP A 101 -8.65 12.42 10.24
CA TRP A 101 -9.20 12.76 11.54
C TRP A 101 -8.28 13.74 12.25
N HIS A 102 -8.85 14.60 13.11
CA HIS A 102 -8.08 15.33 14.10
C HIS A 102 -7.62 14.35 15.18
N LEU A 103 -6.33 14.38 15.50
CA LEU A 103 -5.76 13.60 16.59
C LEU A 103 -5.79 14.43 17.87
N GLY A 104 -6.39 13.89 18.93
CA GLY A 104 -6.56 14.54 20.20
C GLY A 104 -7.76 15.45 20.27
N GLU A 105 -7.68 16.46 21.14
CA GLU A 105 -8.69 17.51 21.25
C GLU A 105 -8.56 18.52 20.12
N VAL A 106 -9.68 19.11 19.70
CA VAL A 106 -9.76 20.00 18.51
C VAL A 106 -8.92 21.29 18.65
N THR A 107 -8.39 21.57 19.83
CA THR A 107 -7.59 22.75 20.12
C THR A 107 -6.18 22.73 19.51
N GLU A 108 -5.64 21.55 19.19
CA GLU A 108 -4.37 21.40 18.49
C GLU A 108 -4.58 20.66 17.15
N PRO A 109 -4.47 21.34 16.00
CA PRO A 109 -4.79 20.76 14.70
C PRO A 109 -3.69 19.81 14.19
N ARG A 110 -3.54 18.65 14.82
CA ARG A 110 -2.77 17.54 14.30
C ARG A 110 -3.71 16.57 13.57
N PHE A 111 -3.48 16.39 12.28
CA PHE A 111 -4.24 15.42 11.50
C PHE A 111 -3.51 14.08 11.42
N VAL A 112 -4.29 13.02 11.41
CA VAL A 112 -3.84 11.68 11.07
C VAL A 112 -4.55 11.23 9.80
N LEU A 113 -3.80 10.72 8.83
CA LEU A 113 -4.36 10.08 7.65
C LEU A 113 -4.75 8.66 8.02
N GLY A 114 -5.95 8.28 7.66
CA GLY A 114 -6.44 6.94 7.89
C GLY A 114 -7.34 6.42 6.80
N ALA A 115 -7.90 5.26 7.04
CA ALA A 115 -8.91 4.64 6.18
C ALA A 115 -10.04 4.02 7.02
N VAL A 116 -11.23 4.00 6.46
CA VAL A 116 -12.31 3.10 6.92
C VAL A 116 -12.33 1.91 5.99
N THR A 117 -12.48 0.69 6.54
CA THR A 117 -12.30 -0.55 5.79
C THR A 117 -13.32 -1.60 6.21
N SER A 118 -13.73 -2.47 5.29
CA SER A 118 -14.45 -3.69 5.67
C SER A 118 -13.56 -4.61 6.52
N HIS A 119 -14.15 -5.52 7.27
CA HIS A 119 -13.42 -6.38 8.22
C HIS A 119 -12.44 -7.32 7.54
N GLU A 120 -12.71 -7.76 6.30
CA GLU A 120 -11.83 -8.64 5.51
C GLU A 120 -10.57 -7.94 4.98
N PHE A 121 -10.44 -6.64 5.15
CA PHE A 121 -9.40 -5.83 4.50
C PHE A 121 -7.97 -6.34 4.73
N PHE A 122 -7.61 -6.65 5.97
CA PHE A 122 -6.29 -7.15 6.30
C PHE A 122 -6.09 -8.60 5.83
N GLU A 123 -7.15 -9.40 5.86
CA GLU A 123 -7.15 -10.77 5.35
C GLU A 123 -6.91 -10.82 3.84
N VAL A 124 -7.63 -9.98 3.06
CA VAL A 124 -7.43 -9.84 1.61
C VAL A 124 -5.97 -9.49 1.28
N LEU A 125 -5.34 -8.64 2.09
CA LEU A 125 -3.93 -8.26 1.93
C LEU A 125 -2.96 -9.35 2.43
N GLY A 126 -3.45 -10.36 3.15
CA GLY A 126 -2.63 -11.42 3.74
C GLY A 126 -1.73 -10.94 4.87
N VAL A 127 -2.11 -9.87 5.59
CA VAL A 127 -1.28 -9.30 6.65
C VAL A 127 -2.09 -9.20 7.95
N ALA A 128 -1.62 -9.88 8.98
CA ALA A 128 -2.21 -9.80 10.31
C ALA A 128 -1.51 -8.76 11.18
N PRO A 129 -2.20 -8.16 12.17
CA PRO A 129 -1.58 -7.35 13.20
C PRO A 129 -0.52 -8.12 13.98
N THR A 130 0.56 -7.44 14.38
CA THR A 130 1.61 -8.00 15.24
C THR A 130 1.21 -8.00 16.71
N LEU A 131 0.33 -7.10 17.11
CA LEU A 131 -0.28 -7.05 18.44
C LEU A 131 -1.79 -6.98 18.28
N GLY A 132 -2.53 -7.69 19.15
CA GLY A 132 -3.98 -7.66 19.14
C GLY A 132 -4.62 -8.45 17.99
N ARG A 133 -5.67 -7.88 17.37
CA ARG A 133 -6.49 -8.52 16.34
C ARG A 133 -6.86 -7.58 15.20
N SER A 134 -7.24 -8.17 14.06
CA SER A 134 -7.95 -7.48 12.96
C SER A 134 -9.39 -7.15 13.36
N PHE A 135 -10.10 -6.45 12.49
CA PHE A 135 -11.55 -6.26 12.63
C PHE A 135 -12.30 -7.58 12.41
N THR A 136 -13.48 -7.66 13.01
CA THR A 136 -14.44 -8.74 12.81
C THR A 136 -15.74 -8.16 12.22
N ALA A 137 -16.62 -9.00 11.72
CA ALA A 137 -17.93 -8.58 11.22
C ALA A 137 -18.76 -7.82 12.28
N GLU A 138 -18.59 -8.15 13.57
CA GLU A 138 -19.28 -7.46 14.66
C GLU A 138 -18.78 -6.02 14.87
N ASP A 139 -17.56 -5.71 14.40
CA ASP A 139 -17.04 -4.34 14.45
C ASP A 139 -17.67 -3.44 13.36
N GLU A 140 -18.33 -4.00 12.32
CA GLU A 140 -19.02 -3.24 11.26
C GLU A 140 -20.39 -2.72 11.71
N ARG A 141 -20.40 -1.77 12.62
CA ARG A 141 -21.61 -1.13 13.16
C ARG A 141 -21.47 0.38 13.25
N PRO A 142 -22.57 1.15 13.30
CA PRO A 142 -22.55 2.62 13.23
C PRO A 142 -21.70 3.29 14.32
N ASP A 143 -21.70 2.70 15.49
CA ASP A 143 -21.09 3.21 16.72
C ASP A 143 -19.80 2.48 17.11
N ALA A 144 -19.18 1.76 16.14
CA ALA A 144 -17.92 1.09 16.38
C ALA A 144 -16.85 2.09 16.86
N ASP A 145 -16.26 1.78 18.01
CA ASP A 145 -15.27 2.60 18.70
C ASP A 145 -13.89 1.90 18.76
N VAL A 146 -13.59 1.09 17.76
CA VAL A 146 -12.32 0.35 17.65
C VAL A 146 -11.46 0.87 16.50
N VAL A 147 -10.14 0.76 16.68
CA VAL A 147 -9.14 1.11 15.66
C VAL A 147 -8.01 0.09 15.62
N VAL A 148 -7.47 -0.12 14.43
CA VAL A 148 -6.14 -0.71 14.21
C VAL A 148 -5.20 0.42 13.85
N ILE A 149 -3.98 0.39 14.38
CA ILE A 149 -2.99 1.45 14.16
C ILE A 149 -1.73 0.92 13.46
N SER A 150 -1.02 1.80 12.79
CA SER A 150 0.28 1.47 12.18
C SER A 150 1.36 1.33 13.24
N HIS A 151 2.43 0.62 12.90
CA HIS A 151 3.61 0.52 13.74
C HIS A 151 4.23 1.90 14.04
N SER A 152 4.29 2.79 13.04
CA SER A 152 4.82 4.15 13.20
C SER A 152 3.98 4.99 14.16
N PHE A 153 2.65 4.88 14.08
CA PHE A 153 1.75 5.56 15.00
C PHE A 153 1.90 5.02 16.44
N TRP A 154 2.00 3.69 16.59
CA TRP A 154 2.25 3.08 17.89
C TRP A 154 3.56 3.59 18.53
N GLN A 155 4.66 3.62 17.76
CA GLN A 155 5.93 4.15 18.26
C GLN A 155 5.85 5.66 18.55
N GLY A 156 5.29 6.46 17.66
CA GLY A 156 5.30 7.92 17.77
C GLY A 156 4.28 8.47 18.77
N HIS A 157 3.10 7.86 18.87
CA HIS A 157 2.01 8.37 19.74
C HIS A 157 1.97 7.68 21.11
N PHE A 158 2.25 6.37 21.15
CA PHE A 158 2.21 5.58 22.38
C PHE A 158 3.58 5.19 22.93
N GLY A 159 4.69 5.62 22.29
CA GLY A 159 6.05 5.34 22.72
C GLY A 159 6.45 3.85 22.63
N GLY A 160 5.74 3.06 21.81
CA GLY A 160 6.04 1.64 21.61
C GLY A 160 5.72 0.75 22.82
N VAL A 161 4.86 1.18 23.72
CA VAL A 161 4.50 0.38 24.92
C VAL A 161 3.80 -0.92 24.52
N PRO A 162 4.15 -2.07 25.17
CA PRO A 162 3.61 -3.37 24.78
C PRO A 162 2.11 -3.54 25.09
N ASP A 163 1.59 -2.81 26.05
CA ASP A 163 0.18 -2.83 26.51
C ASP A 163 -0.71 -1.80 25.78
N VAL A 164 -0.41 -1.50 24.51
CA VAL A 164 -1.18 -0.53 23.71
C VAL A 164 -2.58 -1.03 23.34
N VAL A 165 -2.78 -2.35 23.20
CA VAL A 165 -4.09 -2.94 22.93
C VAL A 165 -5.01 -2.70 24.13
N GLY A 166 -6.19 -2.15 23.87
CA GLY A 166 -7.15 -1.71 24.89
C GLY A 166 -6.98 -0.24 25.31
N ARG A 167 -5.91 0.46 24.91
CA ARG A 167 -5.78 1.90 25.14
C ARG A 167 -6.66 2.70 24.20
N ALA A 168 -7.07 3.88 24.64
CA ALA A 168 -7.86 4.80 23.84
C ALA A 168 -6.98 5.77 23.04
N VAL A 169 -7.40 6.07 21.80
CA VAL A 169 -6.92 7.20 20.99
C VAL A 169 -8.09 8.10 20.67
N LEU A 170 -7.89 9.42 20.76
CA LEU A 170 -8.91 10.42 20.42
C LEU A 170 -8.82 10.77 18.93
N LEU A 171 -9.89 10.52 18.19
CA LEU A 171 -10.05 10.92 16.79
C LEU A 171 -11.31 11.78 16.69
N ASP A 172 -11.17 13.02 16.22
CA ASP A 172 -12.24 14.04 16.20
C ASP A 172 -12.91 14.18 17.57
N ALA A 173 -12.11 14.23 18.66
CA ALA A 173 -12.54 14.30 20.06
C ALA A 173 -13.36 13.09 20.54
N ARG A 174 -13.50 12.04 19.77
CA ARG A 174 -14.16 10.78 20.14
C ARG A 174 -13.11 9.72 20.49
N PRO A 175 -13.24 9.02 21.61
CA PRO A 175 -12.33 7.93 21.99
C PRO A 175 -12.59 6.68 21.13
N TYR A 176 -11.48 6.05 20.69
CA TYR A 176 -11.47 4.77 20.00
C TYR A 176 -10.48 3.84 20.67
N THR A 177 -10.84 2.60 20.87
CA THR A 177 -10.02 1.58 21.51
C THR A 177 -9.08 0.95 20.47
N VAL A 178 -7.79 0.93 20.73
CA VAL A 178 -6.81 0.22 19.92
C VAL A 178 -7.01 -1.28 20.09
N VAL A 179 -7.37 -1.98 19.00
CA VAL A 179 -7.56 -3.44 19.00
C VAL A 179 -6.43 -4.19 18.30
N GLY A 180 -5.61 -3.50 17.52
CA GLY A 180 -4.47 -4.12 16.85
C GLY A 180 -3.42 -3.11 16.39
N VAL A 181 -2.19 -3.61 16.21
CA VAL A 181 -1.05 -2.86 15.65
C VAL A 181 -0.50 -3.61 14.44
N MET A 182 -0.44 -2.94 13.30
CA MET A 182 0.09 -3.52 12.08
C MET A 182 1.62 -3.67 12.12
N PRO A 183 2.19 -4.61 11.35
CA PRO A 183 3.63 -4.80 11.25
C PRO A 183 4.36 -3.54 10.77
N ALA A 184 5.64 -3.43 11.14
CA ALA A 184 6.51 -2.38 10.60
C ALA A 184 6.56 -2.46 9.05
N GLY A 185 6.43 -1.30 8.40
CA GLY A 185 6.42 -1.21 6.94
C GLY A 185 5.06 -1.47 6.28
N PHE A 186 4.04 -1.93 7.01
CA PHE A 186 2.69 -2.00 6.47
C PHE A 186 2.14 -0.59 6.23
N GLY A 187 1.60 -0.34 5.05
CA GLY A 187 1.10 0.97 4.66
C GLY A 187 0.19 0.89 3.45
N PHE A 188 -0.94 0.19 3.57
CA PHE A 188 -1.98 0.14 2.54
C PHE A 188 -3.26 0.82 3.07
N PRO A 189 -3.95 1.56 2.24
CA PRO A 189 -3.79 1.80 0.80
C PRO A 189 -2.69 2.82 0.44
N HIS A 190 -2.08 3.48 1.41
CA HIS A 190 -0.96 4.39 1.24
C HIS A 190 -0.03 4.31 2.46
N ARG A 191 1.28 4.51 2.28
CA ARG A 191 2.27 4.40 3.38
C ARG A 191 2.07 5.40 4.52
N GLU A 192 1.38 6.49 4.25
CA GLU A 192 1.06 7.52 5.26
C GLU A 192 -0.20 7.22 6.06
N VAL A 193 -0.92 6.13 5.75
CA VAL A 193 -2.09 5.72 6.54
C VAL A 193 -1.62 5.14 7.86
N GLU A 194 -2.04 5.79 8.94
CA GLU A 194 -1.62 5.46 10.29
C GLU A 194 -2.72 4.80 11.13
N VAL A 195 -3.99 5.00 10.75
CA VAL A 195 -5.14 4.52 11.52
C VAL A 195 -6.18 3.92 10.59
N TRP A 196 -6.69 2.74 10.94
CA TRP A 196 -7.82 2.10 10.27
C TRP A 196 -8.99 1.99 11.23
N ARG A 197 -10.21 2.19 10.72
CA ARG A 197 -11.47 2.00 11.43
C ARG A 197 -12.37 1.07 10.64
N PRO A 198 -13.26 0.32 11.29
CA PRO A 198 -14.24 -0.48 10.57
C PRO A 198 -15.20 0.43 9.78
N LEU A 199 -15.57 -0.01 8.60
CA LEU A 199 -16.56 0.64 7.75
C LEU A 199 -17.92 -0.02 7.99
N TRP A 200 -18.88 0.76 8.45
CA TRP A 200 -20.26 0.34 8.42
C TRP A 200 -20.94 0.80 7.12
N LEU A 201 -21.59 -0.13 6.42
CA LEU A 201 -22.36 0.13 5.22
C LEU A 201 -23.85 0.16 5.56
N ASP A 202 -24.46 1.33 5.50
CA ASP A 202 -25.91 1.45 5.60
C ASP A 202 -26.57 1.05 4.28
N THR A 203 -27.06 -0.19 4.22
CA THR A 203 -27.75 -0.72 3.04
C THR A 203 -29.16 -0.15 2.85
N THR A 204 -29.68 0.61 3.82
CA THR A 204 -31.04 1.15 3.81
C THR A 204 -31.12 2.52 3.15
N VAL A 205 -29.98 3.21 2.95
CA VAL A 205 -29.99 4.54 2.35
C VAL A 205 -30.33 4.49 0.85
N PRO A 206 -31.17 5.41 0.35
CA PRO A 206 -31.61 5.41 -1.05
C PRO A 206 -30.49 5.49 -2.08
N HIS A 207 -29.36 6.12 -1.72
CA HIS A 207 -28.20 6.33 -2.59
C HIS A 207 -27.13 5.23 -2.51
N PHE A 208 -27.38 4.14 -1.77
CA PHE A 208 -26.42 3.06 -1.58
C PHE A 208 -25.81 2.51 -2.88
N ARG A 209 -26.59 2.46 -3.98
CA ARG A 209 -26.10 2.09 -5.32
C ARG A 209 -25.47 3.24 -6.10
N GLY A 210 -25.76 4.49 -5.75
CA GLY A 210 -25.33 5.68 -6.50
C GLY A 210 -24.03 6.30 -6.03
N ASP A 211 -23.67 6.10 -4.78
CA ASP A 211 -22.50 6.72 -4.17
C ASP A 211 -21.22 5.92 -4.49
N HIS A 212 -20.47 6.38 -5.50
CA HIS A 212 -19.22 5.78 -5.93
C HIS A 212 -18.04 6.48 -5.25
N ASN A 213 -17.77 6.16 -3.99
CA ASN A 213 -16.70 6.76 -3.18
C ASN A 213 -15.80 5.73 -2.47
N LEU A 214 -16.00 4.44 -2.74
CA LEU A 214 -15.29 3.33 -2.13
C LEU A 214 -14.32 2.69 -3.11
N PHE A 215 -13.13 2.37 -2.64
CA PHE A 215 -12.16 1.59 -3.38
C PHE A 215 -12.32 0.12 -3.03
N VAL A 216 -12.14 -0.75 -4.02
CA VAL A 216 -12.24 -2.20 -3.85
C VAL A 216 -10.90 -2.84 -4.15
N VAL A 217 -10.44 -3.68 -3.24
CA VAL A 217 -9.31 -4.60 -3.40
C VAL A 217 -9.81 -6.02 -3.24
N ALA A 218 -9.31 -6.93 -4.06
CA ALA A 218 -9.71 -8.32 -4.01
C ALA A 218 -8.50 -9.23 -4.20
N ARG A 219 -8.60 -10.45 -3.71
CA ARG A 219 -7.69 -11.55 -3.98
C ARG A 219 -8.35 -12.51 -4.94
N LEU A 220 -7.67 -12.84 -6.01
CA LEU A 220 -8.14 -13.83 -6.98
C LEU A 220 -8.04 -15.23 -6.38
N ALA A 221 -8.99 -16.09 -6.72
CA ALA A 221 -8.92 -17.51 -6.44
C ALA A 221 -7.72 -18.17 -7.15
N ASP A 222 -7.26 -19.31 -6.66
CA ASP A 222 -6.15 -20.05 -7.27
C ASP A 222 -6.46 -20.39 -8.73
N GLY A 223 -5.53 -20.02 -9.63
CA GLY A 223 -5.67 -20.27 -11.06
C GLY A 223 -6.59 -19.31 -11.82
N ALA A 224 -7.19 -18.31 -11.15
CA ALA A 224 -7.92 -17.24 -11.80
C ALA A 224 -6.95 -16.18 -12.37
N SER A 225 -7.27 -15.61 -13.54
CA SER A 225 -6.46 -14.59 -14.25
C SER A 225 -7.34 -13.48 -14.81
#